data_9ba26e7962732cc0ec13da18faa74286
#
_entry.id   9ba26e7962732cc0ec13da18faa74286
#
_cell.length_a   1.000
_cell.length_b   1.000
_cell.length_c   1.000
_cell.angle_alpha   90.00
_cell.angle_beta   90.00
_cell.angle_gamma   90.00
#
_symmetry.space_group_name_H-M   'P 1'
#
loop_
_entity.id
_entity.type
_entity.pdbx_description
1 polymer ?
#
loop_
_entity_poly.entity_id
_entity_poly.type
_entity_poly.pdbx_seq_one_letter_code
_entity_poly.pdbx_strand_id
1 'polypeptide(L)'
;NLERLEKQARKVMKAEGIAGSRQRFEFSLDVRHRGQINEVEVLLPWKRLPTGYEAALRKMFVARYEQLYGKGSALAGAQLEIVVCRLRARALTPRPKLVRARRSSAKIPAQALLRRREIYWPDLKRRRVTPIYDGERLIIGNRLRGPAIVETADTTVVVHPGRTLRLDPLGNFEMTFDR
;
A
#
# COMPACT_ATOMS: atom_id res chain seq x y z
N ASN A 1 -25.40 2.16 -20.63
CA ASN A 1 -24.03 1.58 -20.63
C ASN A 1 -23.56 1.10 -19.25
N LEU A 2 -23.78 1.85 -18.14
CA LEU A 2 -23.32 1.48 -16.79
C LEU A 2 -23.93 0.16 -16.30
N GLU A 3 -25.24 -0.06 -16.54
CA GLU A 3 -25.92 -1.32 -16.15
C GLU A 3 -25.35 -2.54 -16.88
N ARG A 4 -25.01 -2.38 -18.16
CA ARG A 4 -24.38 -3.46 -18.92
C ARG A 4 -23.02 -3.81 -18.35
N LEU A 5 -22.23 -2.82 -17.99
CA LEU A 5 -20.92 -3.02 -17.33
C LEU A 5 -21.09 -3.73 -15.98
N GLU A 6 -22.06 -3.30 -15.17
CA GLU A 6 -22.32 -3.93 -13.86
C GLU A 6 -22.74 -5.40 -14.03
N LYS A 7 -23.66 -5.69 -14.95
CA LYS A 7 -24.11 -7.06 -15.24
C LYS A 7 -22.95 -7.95 -15.66
N GLN A 8 -22.08 -7.44 -16.51
CA GLN A 8 -20.89 -8.16 -16.95
C GLN A 8 -19.90 -8.41 -15.80
N ALA A 9 -19.62 -7.38 -15.00
CA ALA A 9 -18.72 -7.50 -13.85
C ALA A 9 -19.25 -8.48 -12.80
N ARG A 10 -20.56 -8.46 -12.53
CA ARG A 10 -21.20 -9.44 -11.62
C ARG A 10 -21.09 -10.87 -12.12
N LYS A 11 -21.22 -11.08 -13.43
CA LYS A 11 -21.06 -12.41 -14.05
C LYS A 11 -19.61 -12.91 -13.82
N VAL A 12 -18.62 -12.07 -14.07
CA VAL A 12 -17.21 -12.43 -13.86
C VAL A 12 -16.93 -12.74 -12.39
N MET A 13 -17.34 -11.85 -11.47
CA MET A 13 -17.14 -12.06 -10.04
C MET A 13 -17.83 -13.32 -9.50
N LYS A 14 -19.02 -13.66 -10.04
CA LYS A 14 -19.70 -14.90 -9.70
C LYS A 14 -18.94 -16.13 -10.20
N ALA A 15 -18.37 -16.07 -11.41
CA ALA A 15 -17.55 -17.14 -11.95
C ALA A 15 -16.28 -17.38 -11.11
N GLU A 16 -15.71 -16.31 -10.53
CA GLU A 16 -14.57 -16.36 -9.59
C GLU A 16 -14.99 -16.75 -8.15
N GLY A 17 -16.23 -17.18 -7.93
CA GLY A 17 -16.71 -17.61 -6.61
C GLY A 17 -16.89 -16.49 -5.58
N ILE A 18 -16.91 -15.22 -6.00
CA ILE A 18 -17.02 -14.08 -5.09
C ILE A 18 -18.49 -13.85 -4.72
N ALA A 19 -18.84 -14.07 -3.45
CA ALA A 19 -20.17 -13.83 -2.93
C ALA A 19 -20.64 -12.37 -3.14
N GLY A 20 -21.92 -12.15 -3.46
CA GLY A 20 -22.47 -10.82 -3.74
C GLY A 20 -22.28 -9.81 -2.61
N SER A 21 -22.30 -10.25 -1.34
CA SER A 21 -22.05 -9.43 -0.16
C SER A 21 -20.61 -8.85 -0.12
N ARG A 22 -19.67 -9.52 -0.80
CA ARG A 22 -18.27 -9.12 -0.89
C ARG A 22 -17.95 -8.28 -2.13
N GLN A 23 -18.91 -8.10 -3.05
CA GLN A 23 -18.72 -7.32 -4.26
C GLN A 23 -18.97 -5.84 -3.99
N ARG A 24 -18.10 -4.98 -4.49
CA ARG A 24 -18.26 -3.51 -4.49
C ARG A 24 -18.01 -2.99 -5.89
N PHE A 25 -18.87 -2.05 -6.29
CA PHE A 25 -18.83 -1.45 -7.61
C PHE A 25 -18.70 0.06 -7.48
N GLU A 26 -17.73 0.62 -8.16
CA GLU A 26 -17.51 2.05 -8.30
C GLU A 26 -17.67 2.41 -9.78
N PHE A 27 -18.47 3.43 -10.06
CA PHE A 27 -18.66 3.96 -11.40
C PHE A 27 -17.91 5.28 -11.54
N SER A 28 -17.28 5.48 -12.68
CA SER A 28 -16.65 6.74 -13.02
C SER A 28 -16.80 7.04 -14.52
N LEU A 29 -16.66 8.32 -14.84
CA LEU A 29 -16.56 8.81 -16.20
C LEU A 29 -15.22 9.51 -16.37
N ASP A 30 -14.53 9.23 -17.47
CA ASP A 30 -13.42 10.05 -17.90
C ASP A 30 -13.99 11.20 -18.73
N VAL A 31 -13.85 12.42 -18.22
CA VAL A 31 -14.47 13.63 -18.76
C VAL A 31 -13.38 14.65 -19.06
N ARG A 32 -13.55 15.40 -20.16
CA ARG A 32 -12.64 16.49 -20.52
C ARG A 32 -13.43 17.70 -21.05
N HIS A 33 -12.77 18.85 -21.08
CA HIS A 33 -13.26 19.95 -21.91
C HIS A 33 -13.11 19.59 -23.38
N ARG A 34 -14.08 19.92 -24.18
CA ARG A 34 -14.04 19.68 -25.64
C ARG A 34 -12.77 20.30 -26.23
N GLY A 35 -12.04 19.51 -27.01
CA GLY A 35 -10.76 19.93 -27.61
C GLY A 35 -9.53 19.73 -26.73
N GLN A 36 -9.66 19.29 -25.48
CA GLN A 36 -8.52 18.87 -24.66
C GLN A 36 -8.13 17.42 -24.95
N ILE A 37 -6.85 17.12 -24.74
CA ILE A 37 -6.30 15.78 -24.92
C ILE A 37 -6.51 14.94 -23.64
N ASN A 38 -6.25 15.56 -22.47
CA ASN A 38 -6.28 14.84 -21.19
C ASN A 38 -7.68 14.89 -20.57
N GLU A 39 -8.15 13.73 -20.15
CA GLU A 39 -9.38 13.56 -19.40
C GLU A 39 -9.13 13.51 -17.89
N VAL A 40 -10.17 13.79 -17.12
CA VAL A 40 -10.19 13.69 -15.67
C VAL A 40 -11.22 12.65 -15.26
N GLU A 41 -10.82 11.69 -14.42
CA GLU A 41 -11.74 10.70 -13.85
C GLU A 41 -12.64 11.37 -12.81
N VAL A 42 -13.95 11.31 -13.06
CA VAL A 42 -15.02 11.80 -12.17
C VAL A 42 -15.75 10.59 -11.59
N LEU A 43 -15.65 10.36 -10.30
CA LEU A 43 -16.39 9.31 -9.60
C LEU A 43 -17.85 9.67 -9.53
N LEU A 44 -18.72 8.69 -9.84
CA LEU A 44 -20.17 8.88 -9.83
C LEU A 44 -20.75 8.36 -8.51
N PRO A 45 -21.61 9.15 -7.83
CA PRO A 45 -22.36 8.67 -6.67
C PRO A 45 -23.53 7.78 -7.09
N TRP A 46 -23.80 7.68 -8.38
CA TRP A 46 -24.95 6.97 -8.94
C TRP A 46 -24.53 5.66 -9.62
N LYS A 47 -25.39 4.66 -9.48
CA LYS A 47 -25.34 3.42 -10.27
C LYS A 47 -25.96 3.59 -11.65
N ARG A 48 -26.86 4.54 -11.80
CA ARG A 48 -27.53 4.97 -13.05
C ARG A 48 -27.43 6.47 -13.16
N LEU A 49 -27.25 6.98 -14.36
CA LEU A 49 -27.30 8.42 -14.59
C LEU A 49 -28.75 8.90 -14.43
N PRO A 50 -29.04 9.79 -13.50
CA PRO A 50 -30.38 10.35 -13.36
C PRO A 50 -30.72 11.28 -14.54
N THR A 51 -32.00 11.52 -14.79
CA THR A 51 -32.41 12.54 -15.75
C THR A 51 -31.84 13.90 -15.36
N GLY A 52 -31.25 14.64 -16.30
CA GLY A 52 -30.63 15.94 -16.03
C GLY A 52 -29.31 15.86 -15.24
N TYR A 53 -28.60 14.72 -15.33
CA TYR A 53 -27.32 14.51 -14.65
C TYR A 53 -26.22 15.48 -15.10
N GLU A 54 -26.37 16.17 -16.23
CA GLU A 54 -25.34 16.99 -16.87
C GLU A 54 -24.88 18.14 -15.97
N ALA A 55 -25.79 18.80 -15.29
CA ALA A 55 -25.46 19.90 -14.36
C ALA A 55 -24.66 19.39 -13.15
N ALA A 56 -25.07 18.25 -12.60
CA ALA A 56 -24.38 17.62 -11.48
C ALA A 56 -23.00 17.09 -11.91
N LEU A 57 -22.90 16.47 -13.09
CA LEU A 57 -21.64 16.00 -13.65
C LEU A 57 -20.67 17.17 -13.88
N ARG A 58 -21.14 18.29 -14.42
CA ARG A 58 -20.35 19.49 -14.60
C ARG A 58 -19.77 20.00 -13.27
N LYS A 59 -20.61 20.09 -12.23
CA LYS A 59 -20.17 20.51 -10.89
C LYS A 59 -19.11 19.57 -10.33
N MET A 60 -19.29 18.27 -10.47
CA MET A 60 -18.32 17.27 -10.01
C MET A 60 -17.01 17.33 -10.80
N PHE A 61 -17.10 17.50 -12.13
CA PHE A 61 -15.93 17.66 -13.00
C PHE A 61 -15.13 18.91 -12.61
N VAL A 62 -15.77 20.09 -12.49
CA VAL A 62 -15.10 21.33 -12.10
C VAL A 62 -14.39 21.16 -10.76
N ALA A 63 -15.07 20.64 -9.75
CA ALA A 63 -14.47 20.41 -8.43
C ALA A 63 -13.25 19.46 -8.51
N ARG A 64 -13.33 18.40 -9.32
CA ARG A 64 -12.22 17.46 -9.49
C ARG A 64 -11.07 18.05 -10.30
N TYR A 65 -11.40 18.80 -11.34
CA TYR A 65 -10.43 19.51 -12.19
C TYR A 65 -9.64 20.52 -11.38
N GLU A 66 -10.32 21.35 -10.59
CA GLU A 66 -9.67 22.36 -9.73
C GLU A 66 -8.84 21.73 -8.59
N GLN A 67 -9.25 20.57 -8.09
CA GLN A 67 -8.44 19.81 -7.12
C GLN A 67 -7.10 19.36 -7.71
N LEU A 68 -7.07 19.02 -8.99
CA LEU A 68 -5.86 18.53 -9.68
C LEU A 68 -4.97 19.66 -10.20
N TYR A 69 -5.59 20.73 -10.72
CA TYR A 69 -4.88 21.77 -11.47
C TYR A 69 -4.91 23.15 -10.82
N GLY A 70 -5.56 23.27 -9.66
CA GLY A 70 -5.69 24.52 -8.93
C GLY A 70 -7.05 25.21 -9.13
N LYS A 71 -7.44 25.99 -8.13
CA LYS A 71 -8.72 26.74 -8.14
C LYS A 71 -8.78 27.70 -9.33
N GLY A 72 -9.91 27.73 -10.04
CA GLY A 72 -10.14 28.58 -11.21
C GLY A 72 -9.52 28.05 -12.51
N SER A 73 -8.93 26.86 -12.51
CA SER A 73 -8.33 26.27 -13.73
C SER A 73 -9.37 25.68 -14.69
N ALA A 74 -10.56 25.36 -14.23
CA ALA A 74 -11.62 24.84 -15.08
C ALA A 74 -12.20 25.96 -15.97
N LEU A 75 -12.31 25.68 -17.28
CA LEU A 75 -12.86 26.64 -18.24
C LEU A 75 -14.37 26.82 -18.04
N ALA A 76 -14.75 28.02 -17.58
CA ALA A 76 -16.15 28.35 -17.36
C ALA A 76 -16.95 28.25 -18.68
N GLY A 77 -18.10 27.57 -18.66
CA GLY A 77 -18.99 27.45 -19.81
C GLY A 77 -18.52 26.51 -20.93
N ALA A 78 -17.30 26.00 -20.90
CA ALA A 78 -16.79 25.09 -21.93
C ALA A 78 -17.64 23.80 -21.99
N GLN A 79 -17.82 23.27 -23.19
CA GLN A 79 -18.51 21.98 -23.38
C GLN A 79 -17.66 20.85 -22.81
N LEU A 80 -18.33 19.87 -22.17
CA LEU A 80 -17.71 18.67 -21.66
C LEU A 80 -17.97 17.51 -22.61
N GLU A 81 -16.96 16.64 -22.74
CA GLU A 81 -17.02 15.39 -23.45
C GLU A 81 -16.79 14.23 -22.49
N ILE A 82 -17.69 13.25 -22.50
CA ILE A 82 -17.49 11.97 -21.81
C ILE A 82 -16.75 11.05 -22.79
N VAL A 83 -15.54 10.69 -22.43
CA VAL A 83 -14.66 9.87 -23.28
C VAL A 83 -14.82 8.39 -22.95
N VAL A 84 -14.85 8.05 -21.65
CA VAL A 84 -14.95 6.66 -21.19
C VAL A 84 -15.95 6.53 -20.05
N CYS A 85 -16.76 5.47 -20.10
CA CYS A 85 -17.54 4.98 -18.96
C CYS A 85 -16.76 3.84 -18.30
N ARG A 86 -16.42 3.98 -17.04
CA ARG A 86 -15.59 3.02 -16.31
C ARG A 86 -16.37 2.40 -15.15
N LEU A 87 -16.21 1.10 -14.97
CA LEU A 87 -16.66 0.37 -13.80
C LEU A 87 -15.47 -0.32 -13.14
N ARG A 88 -15.24 -0.03 -11.88
CA ARG A 88 -14.25 -0.71 -11.05
C ARG A 88 -14.97 -1.67 -10.10
N ALA A 89 -14.80 -2.97 -10.33
CA ALA A 89 -15.36 -4.02 -9.48
C ALA A 89 -14.28 -4.53 -8.52
N ARG A 90 -14.59 -4.54 -7.22
CA ARG A 90 -13.67 -4.96 -6.16
C ARG A 90 -14.27 -6.09 -5.34
N ALA A 91 -13.49 -7.13 -5.07
CA ALA A 91 -13.82 -8.14 -4.09
C ALA A 91 -13.29 -7.72 -2.71
N LEU A 92 -14.17 -7.62 -1.72
CA LEU A 92 -13.74 -7.39 -0.35
C LEU A 92 -13.09 -8.67 0.19
N THR A 93 -11.81 -8.60 0.51
CA THR A 93 -11.10 -9.66 1.22
C THR A 93 -11.14 -9.44 2.72
N PRO A 94 -11.22 -10.50 3.53
CA PRO A 94 -11.11 -10.37 4.98
C PRO A 94 -9.76 -9.72 5.32
N ARG A 95 -9.78 -8.74 6.22
CA ARG A 95 -8.53 -8.20 6.73
C ARG A 95 -7.91 -9.21 7.68
N PRO A 96 -6.62 -9.58 7.50
CA PRO A 96 -5.95 -10.46 8.44
C PRO A 96 -5.91 -9.80 9.82
N LYS A 97 -6.22 -10.58 10.85
CA LYS A 97 -6.05 -10.12 12.23
C LYS A 97 -4.58 -10.26 12.59
N LEU A 98 -3.89 -9.15 12.78
CA LEU A 98 -2.52 -9.16 13.26
C LEU A 98 -2.52 -9.53 14.74
N VAL A 99 -2.01 -10.71 15.06
CA VAL A 99 -1.87 -11.20 16.44
C VAL A 99 -0.57 -10.65 16.99
N ARG A 100 -0.67 -9.83 18.05
CA ARG A 100 0.51 -9.36 18.77
C ARG A 100 0.97 -10.42 19.75
N ALA A 101 2.18 -10.93 19.57
CA ALA A 101 2.80 -11.83 20.52
C ALA A 101 3.29 -11.07 21.76
N ARG A 102 3.23 -11.72 22.92
CA ARG A 102 3.81 -11.15 24.14
C ARG A 102 5.32 -11.06 24.00
N ARG A 103 5.91 -9.99 24.52
CA ARG A 103 7.36 -9.84 24.62
C ARG A 103 7.90 -10.99 25.48
N SER A 104 8.84 -11.76 24.94
CA SER A 104 9.44 -12.89 25.62
C SER A 104 10.71 -12.47 26.37
N SER A 105 11.72 -12.00 25.65
CA SER A 105 13.01 -11.60 26.25
C SER A 105 13.72 -10.55 25.41
N ALA A 106 14.47 -9.66 26.06
CA ALA A 106 15.40 -8.76 25.35
C ALA A 106 16.71 -9.51 25.00
N LYS A 107 17.05 -10.58 25.73
CA LYS A 107 18.26 -11.36 25.55
C LYS A 107 18.10 -12.30 24.36
N ILE A 108 19.10 -12.29 23.51
CA ILE A 108 19.15 -13.13 22.32
C ILE A 108 19.43 -14.59 22.75
N PRO A 109 18.66 -15.58 22.25
CA PRO A 109 18.96 -16.98 22.49
C PRO A 109 20.36 -17.37 21.95
N ALA A 110 21.12 -18.15 22.70
CA ALA A 110 22.48 -18.54 22.27
C ALA A 110 22.49 -19.28 20.94
N GLN A 111 21.45 -20.10 20.68
CA GLN A 111 21.28 -20.86 19.43
C GLN A 111 20.96 -19.97 18.22
N ALA A 112 20.59 -18.70 18.41
CA ALA A 112 20.40 -17.77 17.32
C ALA A 112 21.72 -17.26 16.73
N LEU A 113 22.85 -17.38 17.46
CA LEU A 113 24.15 -17.02 16.92
C LEU A 113 24.64 -18.14 15.99
N LEU A 114 24.68 -17.87 14.67
CA LEU A 114 25.18 -18.82 13.68
C LEU A 114 26.72 -18.88 13.67
N ARG A 115 27.35 -17.73 13.54
CA ARG A 115 28.79 -17.62 13.40
C ARG A 115 29.27 -16.19 13.64
N ARG A 116 30.58 -16.01 13.68
CA ARG A 116 31.21 -14.69 13.64
C ARG A 116 32.09 -14.59 12.42
N ARG A 117 32.13 -13.42 11.76
CA ARG A 117 32.91 -13.16 10.57
C ARG A 117 33.55 -11.78 10.63
N GLU A 118 34.76 -11.64 10.14
CA GLU A 118 35.41 -10.35 9.99
C GLU A 118 34.81 -9.61 8.78
N ILE A 119 34.22 -8.45 9.01
CA ILE A 119 33.55 -7.63 8.01
C ILE A 119 34.10 -6.21 8.06
N TYR A 120 34.32 -5.61 6.90
CA TYR A 120 34.67 -4.20 6.80
C TYR A 120 33.44 -3.33 6.97
N TRP A 121 33.48 -2.40 7.91
CA TRP A 121 32.42 -1.45 8.19
C TRP A 121 32.84 -0.06 7.74
N PRO A 122 32.24 0.51 6.67
CA PRO A 122 32.55 1.85 6.17
C PRO A 122 32.41 2.93 7.23
N ASP A 123 31.36 2.84 8.06
CA ASP A 123 31.08 3.79 9.15
C ASP A 123 32.25 3.85 10.19
N LEU A 124 32.95 2.76 10.36
CA LEU A 124 34.08 2.64 11.29
C LEU A 124 35.46 2.72 10.59
N LYS A 125 35.46 2.72 9.24
CA LYS A 125 36.66 2.65 8.39
C LYS A 125 37.64 1.52 8.77
N ARG A 126 37.11 0.39 9.27
CA ARG A 126 37.91 -0.76 9.72
C ARG A 126 37.11 -2.07 9.67
N ARG A 127 37.84 -3.17 9.72
CA ARG A 127 37.29 -4.50 9.89
C ARG A 127 36.93 -4.76 11.36
N ARG A 128 35.85 -5.49 11.58
CA ARG A 128 35.37 -5.93 12.90
C ARG A 128 34.83 -7.33 12.82
N VAL A 129 35.14 -8.13 13.83
CA VAL A 129 34.48 -9.42 14.04
C VAL A 129 33.00 -9.15 14.35
N THR A 130 32.15 -9.57 13.44
CA THR A 130 30.72 -9.26 13.44
C THR A 130 29.92 -10.54 13.68
N PRO A 131 28.98 -10.57 14.65
CA PRO A 131 28.11 -11.69 14.85
C PRO A 131 27.06 -11.77 13.74
N ILE A 132 26.76 -12.99 13.31
CA ILE A 132 25.72 -13.31 12.33
C ILE A 132 24.69 -14.19 13.04
N TYR A 133 23.45 -13.74 13.03
CA TYR A 133 22.34 -14.39 13.72
C TYR A 133 21.36 -14.99 12.73
N ASP A 134 20.74 -16.10 13.12
CA ASP A 134 19.59 -16.70 12.47
C ASP A 134 18.32 -15.93 12.89
N GLY A 135 17.68 -15.24 11.94
CA GLY A 135 16.49 -14.45 12.20
C GLY A 135 15.30 -15.29 12.64
N GLU A 136 15.21 -16.54 12.18
CA GLU A 136 14.13 -17.47 12.54
C GLU A 136 14.23 -17.95 14.00
N ARG A 137 15.40 -17.82 14.61
CA ARG A 137 15.62 -18.16 16.02
C ARG A 137 15.58 -16.99 16.98
N LEU A 138 15.36 -15.79 16.44
CA LEU A 138 15.09 -14.62 17.26
C LEU A 138 13.67 -14.65 17.79
N ILE A 139 13.48 -14.15 19.01
CA ILE A 139 12.17 -14.11 19.68
C ILE A 139 11.74 -12.68 19.94
N ILE A 140 10.41 -12.49 20.05
CA ILE A 140 9.80 -11.18 20.28
C ILE A 140 10.44 -10.45 21.46
N GLY A 141 10.92 -9.25 21.20
CA GLY A 141 11.58 -8.41 22.20
C GLY A 141 13.08 -8.47 22.20
N ASN A 142 13.72 -9.40 21.44
CA ASN A 142 15.18 -9.41 21.30
C ASN A 142 15.68 -8.07 20.78
N ARG A 143 16.88 -7.68 21.25
CA ARG A 143 17.56 -6.47 20.82
C ARG A 143 18.99 -6.81 20.43
N LEU A 144 19.38 -6.42 19.22
CA LEU A 144 20.72 -6.58 18.69
C LEU A 144 21.32 -5.20 18.46
N ARG A 145 22.44 -4.92 19.12
CA ARG A 145 23.19 -3.70 18.86
C ARG A 145 24.22 -3.96 17.76
N GLY A 146 24.30 -3.05 16.79
CA GLY A 146 25.27 -3.13 15.71
C GLY A 146 26.71 -2.84 16.16
N PRO A 147 27.71 -3.36 15.43
CA PRO A 147 27.56 -4.04 14.15
C PRO A 147 27.13 -5.50 14.30
N ALA A 148 26.11 -5.91 13.55
CA ALA A 148 25.60 -7.28 13.51
C ALA A 148 24.91 -7.57 12.17
N ILE A 149 24.74 -8.84 11.84
CA ILE A 149 23.95 -9.30 10.68
C ILE A 149 22.90 -10.29 11.15
N VAL A 150 21.70 -10.20 10.57
CA VAL A 150 20.63 -11.18 10.75
C VAL A 150 20.32 -11.77 9.40
N GLU A 151 20.45 -13.08 9.25
CA GLU A 151 20.07 -13.84 8.06
C GLU A 151 18.69 -14.48 8.28
N THR A 152 17.78 -14.35 7.33
CA THR A 152 16.51 -15.05 7.27
C THR A 152 16.47 -15.87 5.99
N ALA A 153 15.41 -16.66 5.78
CA ALA A 153 15.30 -17.50 4.59
C ALA A 153 15.29 -16.72 3.27
N ASP A 154 14.80 -15.49 3.30
CA ASP A 154 14.56 -14.68 2.11
C ASP A 154 15.30 -13.34 2.09
N THR A 155 15.92 -12.94 3.20
CA THR A 155 16.61 -11.64 3.27
C THR A 155 17.75 -11.62 4.32
N THR A 156 18.56 -10.56 4.24
CA THR A 156 19.62 -10.28 5.22
C THR A 156 19.47 -8.86 5.73
N VAL A 157 19.42 -8.71 7.04
CA VAL A 157 19.35 -7.42 7.72
C VAL A 157 20.71 -7.04 8.27
N VAL A 158 21.24 -5.92 7.80
CA VAL A 158 22.52 -5.37 8.26
C VAL A 158 22.28 -4.33 9.34
N VAL A 159 22.71 -4.61 10.57
CA VAL A 159 22.61 -3.70 11.71
C VAL A 159 23.91 -2.92 11.80
N HIS A 160 23.91 -1.69 11.33
CA HIS A 160 25.09 -0.80 11.33
C HIS A 160 25.55 -0.42 12.74
N PRO A 161 26.81 -0.04 12.93
CA PRO A 161 27.29 0.58 14.17
C PRO A 161 26.41 1.77 14.57
N GLY A 162 26.12 1.94 15.85
CA GLY A 162 25.22 2.98 16.34
C GLY A 162 23.74 2.77 16.03
N ARG A 163 23.36 1.54 15.66
CA ARG A 163 21.96 1.13 15.46
C ARG A 163 21.62 -0.03 16.38
N THR A 164 20.35 -0.05 16.77
CA THR A 164 19.78 -1.18 17.51
C THR A 164 18.59 -1.75 16.73
N LEU A 165 18.64 -3.05 16.43
CA LEU A 165 17.55 -3.84 15.86
C LEU A 165 16.73 -4.44 17.00
N ARG A 166 15.41 -4.35 16.90
CA ARG A 166 14.45 -4.97 17.81
C ARG A 166 13.44 -5.79 17.03
N LEU A 167 13.11 -6.97 17.56
CA LEU A 167 11.97 -7.72 17.08
C LEU A 167 10.70 -7.24 17.82
N ASP A 168 9.76 -6.64 17.09
CA ASP A 168 8.54 -6.05 17.64
C ASP A 168 7.48 -7.12 17.96
N PRO A 169 6.34 -6.77 18.63
CA PRO A 169 5.28 -7.73 18.93
C PRO A 169 4.56 -8.35 17.72
N LEU A 170 4.79 -7.83 16.52
CA LEU A 170 4.23 -8.37 15.27
C LEU A 170 5.23 -9.24 14.49
N GLY A 171 6.46 -9.38 15.02
CA GLY A 171 7.54 -10.10 14.35
C GLY A 171 8.33 -9.26 13.34
N ASN A 172 8.15 -7.95 13.32
CA ASN A 172 8.91 -7.08 12.43
C ASN A 172 10.27 -6.73 13.03
N PHE A 173 11.27 -6.59 12.17
CA PHE A 173 12.55 -5.99 12.52
C PHE A 173 12.43 -4.47 12.50
N GLU A 174 12.52 -3.86 13.68
CA GLU A 174 12.51 -2.41 13.87
C GLU A 174 13.94 -1.94 14.17
N MET A 175 14.50 -1.08 13.31
CA MET A 175 15.85 -0.54 13.50
C MET A 175 15.78 0.91 13.93
N THR A 176 16.47 1.25 15.02
CA THR A 176 16.54 2.61 15.57
C THR A 176 17.99 3.08 15.69
N PHE A 177 18.17 4.39 15.70
CA PHE A 177 19.45 5.01 16.04
C PHE A 177 19.69 4.89 17.55
N ASP A 178 20.91 4.53 17.94
CA ASP A 178 21.34 4.66 19.33
C ASP A 178 21.47 6.16 19.64
N ARG A 179 20.84 6.59 20.70
CA ARG A 179 20.99 7.95 21.25
C ARG A 179 22.24 8.03 22.10
#